data_3d524390214309b9d95a4ec0b4852711
#
_entry.id   3d524390214309b9d95a4ec0b4852711
#
_cell.length_a   1.000
_cell.length_b   1.000
_cell.length_c   1.000
_cell.angle_alpha   90.00
_cell.angle_beta   90.00
_cell.angle_gamma   90.00
#
_symmetry.space_group_name_H-M   'P 1'
#
loop_
_entity.id
_entity.type
_entity.pdbx_description
1 polymer ?
#
loop_
_entity_poly.entity_id
_entity_poly.type
_entity_poly.pdbx_seq_one_letter_code
_entity_poly.pdbx_strand_id
1 'polypeptide(L)'
;RLAQNMPLEVEPDGQPNSKNIPLSNLHFNIYYHLGLAYYLTANYEQAAKAYRKCLQYSNNDDLLCATTDWLYMTLCRQGKMTEASQLLEPIKEKMTIIENESYHQRLLMYKGLRKPEDLFPGKSGNEDETLNLITQGYGVANFYYCTGKKEQAQDILQKILRLDNWAAFGYIAAEADLNRGL
;
A
#
# COMPACT_ATOMS: atom_id res chain seq x y z
N ARG A 1 -3.64 -14.55 -17.79
CA ARG A 1 -4.42 -15.67 -18.38
C ARG A 1 -3.91 -17.04 -17.92
N LEU A 2 -2.57 -17.26 -17.85
CA LEU A 2 -2.02 -18.56 -17.44
C LEU A 2 -2.41 -18.93 -16.00
N ALA A 3 -2.34 -17.99 -15.08
CA ALA A 3 -2.63 -18.23 -13.66
C ALA A 3 -4.13 -18.48 -13.35
N GLN A 4 -5.06 -18.13 -14.23
CA GLN A 4 -6.50 -18.24 -13.95
C GLN A 4 -6.97 -19.69 -13.73
N ASN A 5 -6.26 -20.65 -14.29
CA ASN A 5 -6.58 -22.08 -14.19
C ASN A 5 -5.61 -22.87 -13.29
N MET A 6 -4.69 -22.18 -12.62
CA MET A 6 -3.77 -22.81 -11.67
C MET A 6 -4.45 -22.98 -10.31
N PRO A 7 -4.12 -24.04 -9.57
CA PRO A 7 -4.57 -24.19 -8.19
C PRO A 7 -4.07 -23.02 -7.32
N LEU A 8 -4.75 -22.79 -6.21
CA LEU A 8 -4.29 -21.83 -5.22
C LEU A 8 -3.09 -22.44 -4.49
N GLU A 9 -1.90 -21.99 -4.84
CA GLU A 9 -0.66 -22.41 -4.18
C GLU A 9 -0.27 -21.36 -3.14
N VAL A 10 0.03 -21.82 -1.92
CA VAL A 10 0.65 -20.98 -0.89
C VAL A 10 2.10 -20.77 -1.29
N GLU A 11 2.50 -19.51 -1.42
CA GLU A 11 3.89 -19.16 -1.74
C GLU A 11 4.57 -18.62 -0.47
N PRO A 12 5.81 -19.04 -0.19
CA PRO A 12 6.60 -18.37 0.83
C PRO A 12 6.87 -16.94 0.36
N ASP A 13 6.71 -15.99 1.25
CA ASP A 13 7.11 -14.61 1.00
C ASP A 13 8.63 -14.53 0.82
N GLY A 14 9.10 -13.55 0.06
CA GLY A 14 10.52 -13.44 -0.29
C GLY A 14 11.46 -13.32 0.92
N GLN A 15 10.93 -12.84 2.06
CA GLN A 15 11.61 -12.85 3.36
C GLN A 15 10.71 -13.51 4.41
N PRO A 16 11.25 -14.37 5.30
CA PRO A 16 10.46 -14.96 6.36
C PRO A 16 10.02 -13.87 7.35
N ASN A 17 8.73 -13.87 7.70
CA ASN A 17 8.21 -13.02 8.77
C ASN A 17 8.60 -13.57 10.16
N SER A 18 8.36 -12.76 11.20
CA SER A 18 8.76 -13.08 12.58
C SER A 18 8.17 -14.40 13.13
N LYS A 19 7.10 -14.91 12.51
CA LYS A 19 6.44 -16.17 12.89
C LYS A 19 6.77 -17.33 11.94
N ASN A 20 7.50 -17.06 10.87
CA ASN A 20 7.81 -18.03 9.82
C ASN A 20 6.56 -18.74 9.25
N ILE A 21 5.46 -17.99 9.11
CA ILE A 21 4.19 -18.46 8.54
C ILE A 21 4.05 -17.87 7.15
N PRO A 22 3.95 -18.69 6.10
CA PRO A 22 3.71 -18.18 4.75
C PRO A 22 2.30 -17.58 4.68
N LEU A 23 2.20 -16.30 4.32
CA LEU A 23 0.95 -15.56 4.26
C LEU A 23 0.40 -15.45 2.86
N SER A 24 1.28 -15.46 1.85
CA SER A 24 0.94 -15.16 0.48
C SER A 24 0.53 -16.39 -0.34
N ASN A 25 -0.05 -16.15 -1.50
CA ASN A 25 -0.39 -17.18 -2.49
C ASN A 25 -0.14 -16.67 -3.92
N LEU A 26 0.03 -17.59 -4.85
CA LEU A 26 0.35 -17.31 -6.25
C LEU A 26 -0.57 -16.27 -6.87
N HIS A 27 -1.88 -16.41 -6.71
CA HIS A 27 -2.86 -15.50 -7.33
C HIS A 27 -2.80 -14.10 -6.72
N PHE A 28 -2.67 -14.02 -5.39
CA PHE A 28 -2.45 -12.74 -4.71
C PHE A 28 -1.22 -12.04 -5.28
N ASN A 29 -0.07 -12.72 -5.30
CA ASN A 29 1.19 -12.13 -5.77
C ASN A 29 1.08 -11.61 -7.20
N ILE A 30 0.49 -12.38 -8.11
CA ILE A 30 0.31 -11.97 -9.51
C ILE A 30 -0.56 -10.70 -9.60
N TYR A 31 -1.73 -10.67 -8.96
CA TYR A 31 -2.64 -9.53 -9.08
C TYR A 31 -2.17 -8.32 -8.30
N TYR A 32 -1.50 -8.52 -7.17
CA TYR A 32 -0.91 -7.45 -6.38
C TYR A 32 0.17 -6.69 -7.17
N HIS A 33 1.14 -7.41 -7.72
CA HIS A 33 2.21 -6.80 -8.51
C HIS A 33 1.72 -6.24 -9.86
N LEU A 34 0.73 -6.87 -10.47
CA LEU A 34 0.08 -6.32 -11.66
C LEU A 34 -0.63 -4.99 -11.34
N GLY A 35 -1.35 -4.92 -10.22
CA GLY A 35 -1.96 -3.69 -9.73
C GLY A 35 -0.94 -2.60 -9.48
N LEU A 36 0.18 -2.95 -8.84
CA LEU A 36 1.29 -2.03 -8.58
C LEU A 36 1.90 -1.49 -9.88
N ALA A 37 2.20 -2.36 -10.85
CA ALA A 37 2.74 -1.94 -12.14
C ALA A 37 1.82 -0.94 -12.87
N TYR A 38 0.51 -1.19 -12.86
CA TYR A 38 -0.45 -0.24 -13.41
C TYR A 38 -0.54 1.05 -12.61
N TYR A 39 -0.49 0.99 -11.28
CA TYR A 39 -0.49 2.17 -10.42
C TYR A 39 0.73 3.07 -10.69
N LEU A 40 1.91 2.47 -10.73
CA LEU A 40 3.17 3.16 -10.99
C LEU A 40 3.22 3.84 -12.37
N THR A 41 2.49 3.31 -13.35
CA THR A 41 2.34 3.91 -14.70
C THR A 41 1.11 4.81 -14.82
N ALA A 42 0.47 5.18 -13.70
CA ALA A 42 -0.77 5.98 -13.64
C ALA A 42 -1.97 5.41 -14.41
N ASN A 43 -1.94 4.12 -14.75
CA ASN A 43 -3.10 3.43 -15.32
C ASN A 43 -4.03 2.96 -14.20
N TYR A 44 -4.62 3.92 -13.49
CA TYR A 44 -5.41 3.67 -12.30
C TYR A 44 -6.67 2.84 -12.57
N GLU A 45 -7.21 2.85 -13.79
CA GLU A 45 -8.35 2.01 -14.17
C GLU A 45 -7.97 0.53 -14.14
N GLN A 46 -6.84 0.15 -14.76
CA GLN A 46 -6.38 -1.22 -14.76
C GLN A 46 -5.84 -1.64 -13.38
N ALA A 47 -5.20 -0.72 -12.65
CA ALA A 47 -4.77 -0.96 -11.29
C ALA A 47 -5.96 -1.35 -10.39
N ALA A 48 -7.06 -0.59 -10.44
CA ALA A 48 -8.26 -0.89 -9.67
C ALA A 48 -8.87 -2.26 -10.03
N LYS A 49 -8.87 -2.63 -11.32
CA LYS A 49 -9.34 -3.96 -11.76
C LYS A 49 -8.45 -5.09 -11.19
N ALA A 50 -7.13 -4.90 -11.24
CA ALA A 50 -6.17 -5.87 -10.72
C ALA A 50 -6.30 -6.03 -9.19
N TYR A 51 -6.37 -4.92 -8.44
CA TYR A 51 -6.52 -4.97 -6.99
C TYR A 51 -7.88 -5.54 -6.54
N ARG A 52 -8.99 -5.25 -7.24
CA ARG A 52 -10.28 -5.93 -6.95
C ARG A 52 -10.20 -7.43 -7.18
N LYS A 53 -9.42 -7.86 -8.17
CA LYS A 53 -9.16 -9.29 -8.37
C LYS A 53 -8.27 -9.84 -7.27
N CYS A 54 -7.24 -9.10 -6.83
CA CYS A 54 -6.37 -9.45 -5.73
C CYS A 54 -7.14 -9.67 -4.41
N LEU A 55 -8.13 -8.80 -4.10
CA LEU A 55 -8.98 -8.95 -2.93
C LEU A 55 -9.69 -10.31 -2.84
N GLN A 56 -10.01 -10.94 -3.96
CA GLN A 56 -10.63 -12.28 -3.98
C GLN A 56 -9.69 -13.38 -3.47
N TYR A 57 -8.38 -13.10 -3.44
CA TYR A 57 -7.32 -13.99 -2.97
C TYR A 57 -6.66 -13.52 -1.69
N SER A 58 -7.13 -12.42 -1.11
CA SER A 58 -6.67 -11.86 0.17
C SER A 58 -7.40 -12.57 1.32
N ASN A 59 -6.91 -13.75 1.68
CA ASN A 59 -7.58 -14.69 2.58
C ASN A 59 -7.15 -14.57 4.05
N ASN A 60 -6.37 -13.56 4.39
CA ASN A 60 -5.97 -13.22 5.77
C ASN A 60 -5.89 -11.70 5.94
N ASP A 61 -5.74 -11.24 7.18
CA ASP A 61 -5.76 -9.82 7.52
C ASP A 61 -4.57 -9.06 6.92
N ASP A 62 -3.40 -9.68 6.81
CA ASP A 62 -2.22 -9.08 6.18
C ASP A 62 -2.44 -8.77 4.70
N LEU A 63 -2.89 -9.76 3.93
CA LEU A 63 -3.17 -9.61 2.50
C LEU A 63 -4.34 -8.66 2.25
N LEU A 64 -5.36 -8.72 3.12
CA LEU A 64 -6.50 -7.80 3.06
C LEU A 64 -6.04 -6.36 3.24
N CYS A 65 -5.22 -6.07 4.25
CA CYS A 65 -4.70 -4.73 4.49
C CYS A 65 -3.84 -4.22 3.33
N ALA A 66 -2.89 -5.03 2.85
CA ALA A 66 -2.01 -4.62 1.76
C ALA A 66 -2.79 -4.31 0.48
N THR A 67 -3.76 -5.16 0.09
CA THR A 67 -4.56 -4.95 -1.12
C THR A 67 -5.52 -3.78 -0.97
N THR A 68 -6.20 -3.68 0.18
CA THR A 68 -7.17 -2.60 0.45
C THR A 68 -6.49 -1.24 0.40
N ASP A 69 -5.28 -1.13 0.93
CA ASP A 69 -4.52 0.13 0.94
C ASP A 69 -4.19 0.62 -0.47
N TRP A 70 -3.61 -0.22 -1.32
CA TRP A 70 -3.30 0.14 -2.70
C TRP A 70 -4.56 0.41 -3.53
N LEU A 71 -5.64 -0.34 -3.32
CA LEU A 71 -6.91 -0.07 -3.99
C LEU A 71 -7.53 1.25 -3.53
N TYR A 72 -7.46 1.56 -2.22
CA TYR A 72 -7.91 2.84 -1.67
C TYR A 72 -7.20 4.00 -2.36
N MET A 73 -5.85 3.98 -2.38
CA MET A 73 -5.07 5.02 -3.05
C MET A 73 -5.42 5.12 -4.54
N THR A 74 -5.59 3.98 -5.22
CA THR A 74 -5.96 3.93 -6.65
C THR A 74 -7.31 4.61 -6.90
N LEU A 75 -8.31 4.35 -6.06
CA LEU A 75 -9.63 4.97 -6.19
C LEU A 75 -9.59 6.48 -5.87
N CYS A 76 -8.79 6.89 -4.88
CA CYS A 76 -8.56 8.30 -4.59
C CYS A 76 -7.96 9.03 -5.81
N ARG A 77 -6.98 8.42 -6.49
CA ARG A 77 -6.40 8.96 -7.73
C ARG A 77 -7.41 9.06 -8.88
N GLN A 78 -8.47 8.26 -8.87
CA GLN A 78 -9.60 8.35 -9.81
C GLN A 78 -10.69 9.35 -9.38
N GLY A 79 -10.57 9.98 -8.21
CA GLY A 79 -11.61 10.84 -7.63
C GLY A 79 -12.82 10.07 -7.05
N LYS A 80 -12.73 8.76 -6.90
CA LYS A 80 -13.81 7.87 -6.43
C LYS A 80 -13.82 7.76 -4.90
N MET A 81 -13.92 8.88 -4.20
CA MET A 81 -13.74 8.94 -2.75
C MET A 81 -14.80 8.14 -1.98
N THR A 82 -16.07 8.12 -2.45
CA THR A 82 -17.13 7.33 -1.81
C THR A 82 -16.81 5.83 -1.85
N GLU A 83 -16.38 5.33 -3.01
CA GLU A 83 -16.02 3.92 -3.17
C GLU A 83 -14.76 3.58 -2.34
N ALA A 84 -13.77 4.49 -2.32
CA ALA A 84 -12.58 4.34 -1.49
C ALA A 84 -12.95 4.23 0.00
N SER A 85 -13.86 5.07 0.50
CA SER A 85 -14.29 5.03 1.90
C SER A 85 -15.02 3.73 2.26
N GLN A 86 -15.82 3.18 1.34
CA GLN A 86 -16.51 1.90 1.55
C GLN A 86 -15.54 0.72 1.71
N LEU A 87 -14.39 0.75 1.05
CA LEU A 87 -13.35 -0.28 1.21
C LEU A 87 -12.82 -0.40 2.64
N LEU A 88 -12.95 0.66 3.43
CA LEU A 88 -12.44 0.69 4.80
C LEU A 88 -13.38 0.01 5.80
N GLU A 89 -14.61 -0.34 5.43
CA GLU A 89 -15.59 -0.93 6.34
C GLU A 89 -15.07 -2.19 7.07
N PRO A 90 -14.45 -3.18 6.40
CA PRO A 90 -13.95 -4.39 7.05
C PRO A 90 -12.70 -4.15 7.91
N ILE A 91 -12.00 -3.02 7.75
CA ILE A 91 -10.77 -2.73 8.49
C ILE A 91 -11.11 -2.30 9.92
N LYS A 92 -10.56 -3.02 10.89
CA LYS A 92 -10.78 -2.80 12.34
C LYS A 92 -9.47 -2.45 13.02
N GLU A 93 -9.54 -1.82 14.19
CA GLU A 93 -8.34 -1.54 14.99
C GLU A 93 -7.65 -2.82 15.48
N LYS A 94 -8.42 -3.86 15.76
CA LYS A 94 -7.89 -5.17 16.16
C LYS A 94 -8.03 -6.12 14.99
N MET A 95 -6.92 -6.40 14.34
CA MET A 95 -6.77 -7.40 13.28
C MET A 95 -5.55 -8.27 13.57
N THR A 96 -5.49 -9.46 12.97
CA THR A 96 -4.34 -10.36 13.15
C THR A 96 -3.29 -10.04 12.10
N ILE A 97 -2.46 -9.05 12.38
CA ILE A 97 -1.38 -8.60 11.50
C ILE A 97 -0.06 -9.24 11.94
N ILE A 98 0.69 -9.78 11.00
CA ILE A 98 1.98 -10.45 11.23
C ILE A 98 3.13 -9.63 10.62
N GLU A 99 2.97 -9.10 9.41
CA GLU A 99 4.02 -8.35 8.69
C GLU A 99 3.55 -7.04 8.06
N ASN A 100 2.27 -6.89 7.77
CA ASN A 100 1.72 -5.74 7.06
C ASN A 100 1.22 -4.62 7.99
N GLU A 101 1.85 -4.43 9.15
CA GLU A 101 1.47 -3.42 10.14
C GLU A 101 1.44 -2.01 9.55
N SER A 102 2.42 -1.66 8.71
CA SER A 102 2.47 -0.33 8.07
C SER A 102 1.24 -0.06 7.20
N TYR A 103 0.75 -1.04 6.45
CA TYR A 103 -0.49 -0.90 5.67
C TYR A 103 -1.72 -0.79 6.57
N HIS A 104 -1.78 -1.57 7.65
CA HIS A 104 -2.87 -1.49 8.62
C HIS A 104 -2.95 -0.10 9.26
N GLN A 105 -1.84 0.46 9.71
CA GLN A 105 -1.81 1.81 10.29
C GLN A 105 -2.23 2.88 9.28
N ARG A 106 -1.85 2.77 8.00
CA ARG A 106 -2.30 3.66 6.93
C ARG A 106 -3.82 3.61 6.75
N LEU A 107 -4.40 2.41 6.72
CA LEU A 107 -5.86 2.23 6.61
C LEU A 107 -6.60 2.82 7.83
N LEU A 108 -6.06 2.67 9.04
CA LEU A 108 -6.62 3.32 10.22
C LEU A 108 -6.53 4.85 10.14
N MET A 109 -5.46 5.39 9.55
CA MET A 109 -5.35 6.83 9.27
C MET A 109 -6.43 7.27 8.27
N TYR A 110 -6.67 6.53 7.18
CA TYR A 110 -7.73 6.86 6.22
C TYR A 110 -9.12 6.83 6.86
N LYS A 111 -9.32 6.00 7.88
CA LYS A 111 -10.54 5.99 8.72
C LYS A 111 -10.63 7.13 9.72
N GLY A 112 -9.58 7.93 9.89
CA GLY A 112 -9.51 8.99 10.91
C GLY A 112 -9.21 8.49 12.33
N LEU A 113 -8.76 7.24 12.48
CA LEU A 113 -8.40 6.63 13.78
C LEU A 113 -6.92 6.82 14.13
N ARG A 114 -6.12 7.32 13.22
CA ARG A 114 -4.70 7.69 13.42
C ARG A 114 -4.45 9.04 12.77
N LYS A 115 -3.48 9.78 13.28
CA LYS A 115 -3.05 11.05 12.68
C LYS A 115 -1.93 10.81 11.67
N PRO A 116 -1.89 11.55 10.55
CA PRO A 116 -0.80 11.46 9.58
C PRO A 116 0.60 11.69 10.20
N GLU A 117 0.69 12.59 11.17
CA GLU A 117 1.94 12.97 11.85
C GLU A 117 2.51 11.82 12.69
N ASP A 118 1.66 10.92 13.19
CA ASP A 118 2.08 9.76 13.98
C ASP A 118 2.71 8.68 13.07
N LEU A 119 2.30 8.62 11.80
CA LEU A 119 2.80 7.62 10.84
C LEU A 119 4.11 8.04 10.17
N PHE A 120 4.37 9.32 10.04
CA PHE A 120 5.58 9.83 9.39
C PHE A 120 6.29 10.89 10.24
N PRO A 121 6.99 10.49 11.32
CA PRO A 121 7.73 11.42 12.19
C PRO A 121 9.02 11.96 11.54
N GLY A 122 9.41 11.47 10.35
CA GLY A 122 10.52 12.01 9.57
C GLY A 122 11.93 11.56 10.00
N LYS A 123 12.05 10.59 10.91
CA LYS A 123 13.34 10.04 11.38
C LYS A 123 13.29 8.52 11.38
N SER A 124 14.39 7.89 10.97
CA SER A 124 14.61 6.45 10.95
C SER A 124 15.89 6.09 11.71
N GLY A 125 15.92 4.90 12.32
CA GLY A 125 17.06 4.39 13.10
C GLY A 125 17.82 3.23 12.44
N ASN A 126 17.13 2.32 11.73
CA ASN A 126 17.69 1.15 11.08
C ASN A 126 16.96 0.83 9.77
N GLU A 127 17.37 -0.22 9.03
CA GLU A 127 16.79 -0.58 7.73
C GLU A 127 15.29 -0.93 7.80
N ASP A 128 14.87 -1.71 8.79
CA ASP A 128 13.46 -2.08 8.97
C ASP A 128 12.60 -0.86 9.30
N GLU A 129 13.10 0.02 10.16
CA GLU A 129 12.46 1.31 10.44
C GLU A 129 12.39 2.19 9.20
N THR A 130 13.43 2.16 8.35
CA THR A 130 13.46 2.90 7.09
C THR A 130 12.41 2.38 6.12
N LEU A 131 12.27 1.06 5.96
CA LEU A 131 11.23 0.46 5.11
C LEU A 131 9.83 0.83 5.61
N ASN A 132 9.57 0.70 6.90
CA ASN A 132 8.31 1.07 7.51
C ASN A 132 8.01 2.57 7.33
N LEU A 133 9.01 3.42 7.53
CA LEU A 133 8.88 4.87 7.36
C LEU A 133 8.55 5.24 5.91
N ILE A 134 9.21 4.63 4.92
CA ILE A 134 8.91 4.84 3.49
C ILE A 134 7.49 4.38 3.17
N THR A 135 7.12 3.20 3.65
CA THR A 135 5.79 2.64 3.40
C THR A 135 4.71 3.54 3.99
N GLN A 136 4.82 3.91 5.26
CA GLN A 136 3.87 4.79 5.93
C GLN A 136 3.86 6.19 5.30
N GLY A 137 5.03 6.75 5.05
CA GLY A 137 5.18 8.09 4.46
C GLY A 137 4.50 8.22 3.11
N TYR A 138 4.62 7.21 2.24
CA TYR A 138 3.93 7.24 0.94
C TYR A 138 2.41 7.29 1.11
N GLY A 139 1.85 6.53 2.06
CA GLY A 139 0.42 6.60 2.37
C GLY A 139 -0.02 7.96 2.89
N VAL A 140 0.79 8.57 3.76
CA VAL A 140 0.53 9.93 4.27
C VAL A 140 0.59 10.96 3.14
N ALA A 141 1.58 10.88 2.25
CA ALA A 141 1.67 11.76 1.08
C ALA A 141 0.44 11.63 0.18
N ASN A 142 0.03 10.38 -0.11
CA ASN A 142 -1.16 10.14 -0.92
C ASN A 142 -2.44 10.65 -0.25
N PHE A 143 -2.58 10.50 1.08
CA PHE A 143 -3.69 11.06 1.84
C PHE A 143 -3.74 12.59 1.72
N TYR A 144 -2.62 13.28 1.89
CA TYR A 144 -2.56 14.73 1.70
C TYR A 144 -2.88 15.15 0.27
N TYR A 145 -2.37 14.44 -0.72
CA TYR A 145 -2.73 14.70 -2.11
C TYR A 145 -4.23 14.59 -2.36
N CYS A 146 -4.86 13.51 -1.93
CA CYS A 146 -6.29 13.24 -2.12
C CYS A 146 -7.20 14.20 -1.33
N THR A 147 -6.68 14.81 -0.26
CA THR A 147 -7.39 15.85 0.53
C THR A 147 -7.05 17.28 0.08
N GLY A 148 -6.37 17.44 -1.06
CA GLY A 148 -6.05 18.76 -1.66
C GLY A 148 -4.82 19.45 -1.06
N LYS A 149 -4.09 18.84 -0.15
CA LYS A 149 -2.89 19.37 0.50
C LYS A 149 -1.63 19.01 -0.28
N LYS A 150 -1.54 19.48 -1.53
CA LYS A 150 -0.51 19.06 -2.50
C LYS A 150 0.92 19.39 -2.04
N GLU A 151 1.14 20.56 -1.45
CA GLU A 151 2.47 20.98 -0.97
C GLU A 151 2.98 20.04 0.13
N GLN A 152 2.12 19.65 1.07
CA GLN A 152 2.45 18.70 2.11
C GLN A 152 2.75 17.31 1.54
N ALA A 153 2.00 16.87 0.52
CA ALA A 153 2.27 15.63 -0.18
C ALA A 153 3.65 15.65 -0.83
N GLN A 154 3.98 16.70 -1.59
CA GLN A 154 5.28 16.85 -2.24
C GLN A 154 6.44 16.87 -1.26
N ASP A 155 6.32 17.59 -0.13
CA ASP A 155 7.36 17.63 0.92
C ASP A 155 7.66 16.24 1.47
N ILE A 156 6.62 15.44 1.72
CA ILE A 156 6.80 14.04 2.19
C ILE A 156 7.43 13.16 1.11
N LEU A 157 6.98 13.24 -0.14
CA LEU A 157 7.57 12.48 -1.24
C LEU A 157 9.06 12.78 -1.40
N GLN A 158 9.45 14.07 -1.33
CA GLN A 158 10.85 14.46 -1.36
C GLN A 158 11.67 13.93 -0.17
N LYS A 159 11.08 13.88 1.02
CA LYS A 159 11.71 13.29 2.20
C LYS A 159 11.92 11.78 2.03
N ILE A 160 10.95 11.07 1.45
CA ILE A 160 11.07 9.63 1.14
C ILE A 160 12.27 9.39 0.22
N LEU A 161 12.44 10.18 -0.84
CA LEU A 161 13.57 10.01 -1.78
C LEU A 161 14.95 10.30 -1.20
N ARG A 162 15.03 10.86 0.02
CA ARG A 162 16.29 11.04 0.75
C ARG A 162 16.64 9.86 1.65
N LEU A 163 15.73 8.89 1.78
CA LEU A 163 15.93 7.67 2.56
C LEU A 163 16.64 6.61 1.70
N ASP A 164 17.45 5.78 2.33
CA ASP A 164 18.26 4.77 1.61
C ASP A 164 17.53 3.42 1.56
N ASN A 165 16.48 3.33 0.77
CA ASN A 165 15.82 2.06 0.42
C ASN A 165 15.04 2.22 -0.90
N TRP A 166 15.77 2.33 -2.01
CA TRP A 166 15.23 2.52 -3.35
C TRP A 166 14.35 1.36 -3.85
N ALA A 167 14.50 0.16 -3.30
CA ALA A 167 13.71 -1.01 -3.69
C ALA A 167 12.30 -1.04 -3.04
N ALA A 168 12.05 -0.22 -2.02
CA ALA A 168 10.75 -0.15 -1.37
C ALA A 168 9.68 0.39 -2.33
N PHE A 169 8.50 -0.26 -2.36
CA PHE A 169 7.40 0.15 -3.26
C PHE A 169 6.95 1.59 -3.02
N GLY A 170 6.97 2.04 -1.76
CA GLY A 170 6.67 3.44 -1.42
C GLY A 170 7.70 4.43 -1.99
N TYR A 171 8.98 4.05 -2.08
CA TYR A 171 10.03 4.85 -2.69
C TYR A 171 9.81 4.96 -4.21
N ILE A 172 9.64 3.82 -4.89
CA ILE A 172 9.39 3.79 -6.34
C ILE A 172 8.14 4.58 -6.71
N ALA A 173 7.10 4.48 -5.88
CA ALA A 173 5.85 5.22 -6.10
C ALA A 173 6.02 6.73 -5.87
N ALA A 174 6.82 7.14 -4.87
CA ALA A 174 7.15 8.54 -4.63
C ALA A 174 7.93 9.15 -5.79
N GLU A 175 8.94 8.43 -6.32
CA GLU A 175 9.70 8.84 -7.50
C GLU A 175 8.79 8.99 -8.72
N ALA A 176 7.94 8.00 -8.97
CA ALA A 176 7.00 8.03 -10.10
C ALA A 176 6.01 9.21 -10.01
N ASP A 177 5.52 9.51 -8.81
CA ASP A 177 4.60 10.63 -8.59
C ASP A 177 5.27 11.99 -8.79
N LEU A 178 6.46 12.20 -8.24
CA LEU A 178 7.21 13.45 -8.43
C LEU A 178 7.61 13.67 -9.90
N ASN A 179 8.00 12.60 -10.62
CA ASN A 179 8.31 12.69 -12.05
C ASN A 179 7.08 13.05 -12.90
N ARG A 180 5.87 12.82 -12.41
CA ARG A 180 4.62 13.24 -13.06
C ARG A 180 4.14 14.63 -12.64
N GLY A 181 4.87 15.33 -11.81
CA GLY A 181 4.56 16.68 -11.36
C GLY A 181 3.59 16.76 -10.17
N LEU A 182 3.57 15.74 -9.35
CA LEU A 182 2.80 15.74 -8.10
C LEU A 182 3.56 16.51 -7.05
#